data_31f4be761d66cf0048181b7ccf71e6af
#
_entry.id   31f4be761d66cf0048181b7ccf71e6af
#
_cell.length_a   1.000
_cell.length_b   1.000
_cell.length_c   1.000
_cell.angle_alpha   90.00
_cell.angle_beta   90.00
_cell.angle_gamma   90.00
#
_symmetry.space_group_name_H-M   'P 1'
#
loop_
_entity.id
_entity.type
_entity.pdbx_description
1 polymer ?
#
loop_
_entity_poly.entity_id
_entity_poly.type
_entity_poly.pdbx_seq_one_letter_code
_entity_poly.pdbx_strand_id
1 'polypeptide(L)'
;FIEVSKKYKINHRGFSFGGIFTDFDNDHDLDLIINNDFGYKAKPNYLLENQYPRKSFRYVEEIYGMDLRINAMGGATADINADGFLDYFITNIRFNRFMIQNPKKNNFIDQSEVLGTQLFTISWGANFNDFDQDGDIDLFVANGDLNPNCVPMYNFYFENENFKYKELSSKVGLKDYGVGRGSVVFDLENDGDMDLLVISQKPIRPYGPPSITRLYKNEIANGNYLKIRLRGNASTPSAFGARIKIYSDSL
;
A
#
# COMPACT_ATOMS: atom_id res chain seq x y z
N PHE A 1 -14.42 -20.40 13.83
CA PHE A 1 -13.50 -20.39 12.68
C PHE A 1 -13.14 -21.82 12.31
N ILE A 2 -12.98 -22.08 11.00
CA ILE A 2 -12.57 -23.37 10.45
C ILE A 2 -11.41 -23.10 9.49
N GLU A 3 -10.31 -23.87 9.62
CA GLU A 3 -9.16 -23.80 8.72
C GLU A 3 -9.56 -24.40 7.36
N VAL A 4 -9.36 -23.64 6.27
CA VAL A 4 -9.80 -24.01 4.90
C VAL A 4 -8.71 -23.80 3.83
N SER A 5 -7.48 -23.48 4.19
CA SER A 5 -6.41 -23.13 3.25
C SER A 5 -6.17 -24.20 2.18
N LYS A 6 -6.16 -25.47 2.58
CA LYS A 6 -6.02 -26.58 1.64
C LYS A 6 -7.19 -26.65 0.65
N LYS A 7 -8.41 -26.40 1.13
CA LYS A 7 -9.62 -26.41 0.29
C LYS A 7 -9.60 -25.28 -0.72
N TYR A 8 -9.15 -24.09 -0.31
CA TYR A 8 -9.04 -22.91 -1.17
C TYR A 8 -7.71 -22.84 -1.92
N LYS A 9 -6.82 -23.83 -1.77
CA LYS A 9 -5.51 -23.90 -2.42
C LYS A 9 -4.56 -22.74 -2.07
N ILE A 10 -4.68 -22.20 -0.85
CA ILE A 10 -3.80 -21.17 -0.29
C ILE A 10 -2.82 -21.81 0.72
N ASN A 11 -2.16 -22.87 0.36
CA ASN A 11 -1.27 -23.62 1.26
C ASN A 11 0.22 -23.47 0.88
N HIS A 12 0.61 -22.29 0.41
CA HIS A 12 1.99 -21.99 0.09
C HIS A 12 2.88 -21.91 1.35
N ARG A 13 4.20 -22.00 1.12
CA ARG A 13 5.22 -21.78 2.14
C ARG A 13 6.12 -20.65 1.68
N GLY A 14 6.23 -19.60 2.46
CA GLY A 14 7.08 -18.44 2.20
C GLY A 14 7.38 -17.71 3.49
N PHE A 15 8.21 -16.68 3.41
CA PHE A 15 8.43 -15.74 4.51
C PHE A 15 7.46 -14.56 4.36
N SER A 16 6.18 -14.83 4.52
CA SER A 16 5.13 -13.85 4.28
C SER A 16 5.05 -12.82 5.41
N PHE A 17 5.05 -11.54 5.06
CA PHE A 17 4.93 -10.42 5.99
C PHE A 17 3.59 -9.71 5.91
N GLY A 18 3.00 -9.61 4.72
CA GLY A 18 1.75 -8.91 4.51
C GLY A 18 0.89 -9.52 3.43
N GLY A 19 -0.38 -9.18 3.46
CA GLY A 19 -1.33 -9.55 2.42
C GLY A 19 -2.32 -8.42 2.18
N ILE A 20 -2.76 -8.28 0.93
CA ILE A 20 -3.73 -7.28 0.49
C ILE A 20 -4.85 -8.02 -0.23
N PHE A 21 -6.09 -7.86 0.26
CA PHE A 21 -7.27 -8.24 -0.51
C PHE A 21 -7.58 -7.15 -1.53
N THR A 22 -7.82 -7.56 -2.77
CA THR A 22 -7.93 -6.65 -3.91
C THR A 22 -8.77 -7.30 -5.02
N ASP A 23 -9.45 -6.52 -5.82
CA ASP A 23 -10.11 -6.94 -7.06
C ASP A 23 -9.22 -6.44 -8.20
N PHE A 24 -8.16 -7.20 -8.54
CA PHE A 24 -7.16 -6.72 -9.49
C PHE A 24 -7.61 -6.84 -10.95
N ASP A 25 -8.50 -7.78 -11.26
CA ASP A 25 -8.95 -8.04 -12.64
C ASP A 25 -10.35 -7.50 -12.93
N ASN A 26 -10.97 -6.83 -11.95
CA ASN A 26 -12.29 -6.18 -12.05
C ASN A 26 -13.46 -7.15 -12.28
N ASP A 27 -13.36 -8.38 -11.78
CA ASP A 27 -14.43 -9.37 -11.87
C ASP A 27 -15.42 -9.33 -10.70
N HIS A 28 -15.21 -8.41 -9.74
CA HIS A 28 -16.02 -8.14 -8.54
C HIS A 28 -15.93 -9.21 -7.45
N ASP A 29 -14.93 -10.03 -7.49
CA ASP A 29 -14.56 -10.84 -6.32
C ASP A 29 -13.20 -10.38 -5.74
N LEU A 30 -12.86 -10.84 -4.55
CA LEU A 30 -11.63 -10.40 -3.91
C LEU A 30 -10.52 -11.43 -4.11
N ASP A 31 -9.50 -10.97 -4.77
CA ASP A 31 -8.21 -11.62 -4.94
C ASP A 31 -7.28 -11.37 -3.75
N LEU A 32 -6.09 -11.92 -3.80
CA LEU A 32 -5.13 -11.80 -2.72
C LEU A 32 -3.69 -11.62 -3.25
N ILE A 33 -3.03 -10.55 -2.80
CA ILE A 33 -1.58 -10.41 -2.92
C ILE A 33 -0.94 -10.84 -1.61
N ILE A 34 0.14 -11.62 -1.68
CA ILE A 34 0.95 -12.00 -0.53
C ILE A 34 2.39 -11.54 -0.76
N ASN A 35 2.84 -10.66 0.12
CA ASN A 35 4.19 -10.12 0.12
C ASN A 35 5.13 -11.06 0.87
N ASN A 36 6.17 -11.56 0.18
CA ASN A 36 7.17 -12.45 0.75
C ASN A 36 8.54 -11.78 0.87
N ASP A 37 9.11 -11.87 2.07
CA ASP A 37 10.52 -11.58 2.29
C ASP A 37 11.41 -12.70 1.71
N PHE A 38 12.68 -12.41 1.47
CA PHE A 38 13.63 -13.36 0.86
C PHE A 38 13.14 -13.96 -0.47
N GLY A 39 12.37 -13.20 -1.26
CA GLY A 39 11.81 -13.68 -2.52
C GLY A 39 12.82 -14.24 -3.51
N TYR A 40 14.04 -13.72 -3.49
CA TYR A 40 15.17 -14.19 -4.31
C TYR A 40 15.79 -15.53 -3.84
N LYS A 41 15.54 -15.95 -2.59
CA LYS A 41 16.06 -17.21 -2.01
C LYS A 41 15.00 -18.26 -1.79
N ALA A 42 13.79 -17.82 -1.48
CA ALA A 42 12.70 -18.70 -1.08
C ALA A 42 11.57 -18.70 -2.10
N LYS A 43 10.60 -17.82 -1.96
CA LYS A 43 9.42 -17.73 -2.82
C LYS A 43 9.13 -16.28 -3.16
N PRO A 44 8.77 -15.96 -4.43
CA PRO A 44 8.40 -14.61 -4.81
C PRO A 44 7.14 -14.16 -4.10
N ASN A 45 6.72 -12.91 -4.31
CA ASN A 45 5.38 -12.49 -3.98
C ASN A 45 4.37 -13.34 -4.76
N TYR A 46 3.19 -13.50 -4.20
CA TYR A 46 2.11 -14.21 -4.87
C TYR A 46 0.98 -13.24 -5.23
N LEU A 47 0.43 -13.43 -6.42
CA LEU A 47 -0.86 -12.90 -6.81
C LEU A 47 -1.80 -14.10 -7.02
N LEU A 48 -2.87 -14.14 -6.25
CA LEU A 48 -3.83 -15.23 -6.24
C LEU A 48 -5.18 -14.71 -6.72
N GLU A 49 -5.59 -15.14 -7.89
CA GLU A 49 -6.91 -14.90 -8.47
C GLU A 49 -7.94 -15.79 -7.79
N ASN A 50 -9.00 -15.21 -7.28
CA ASN A 50 -10.14 -15.94 -6.73
C ASN A 50 -10.95 -16.54 -7.87
N GLN A 51 -11.37 -17.74 -7.74
CA GLN A 51 -12.11 -18.49 -8.77
C GLN A 51 -13.59 -18.60 -8.43
N TYR A 52 -14.19 -17.59 -7.81
CA TYR A 52 -15.60 -17.66 -7.45
C TYR A 52 -16.48 -17.97 -8.68
N PRO A 53 -17.51 -18.81 -8.58
CA PRO A 53 -18.03 -19.47 -7.36
C PRO A 53 -17.29 -20.74 -6.94
N ARG A 54 -16.20 -21.12 -7.60
CA ARG A 54 -15.34 -22.22 -7.18
C ARG A 54 -14.58 -21.74 -5.93
N LYS A 55 -14.65 -22.51 -4.87
CA LYS A 55 -13.96 -22.19 -3.61
C LYS A 55 -12.46 -22.51 -3.70
N SER A 56 -11.75 -21.79 -4.54
CA SER A 56 -10.30 -21.95 -4.76
C SER A 56 -9.66 -20.69 -5.31
N PHE A 57 -8.35 -20.53 -5.06
CA PHE A 57 -7.51 -19.51 -5.68
C PHE A 57 -6.57 -20.13 -6.71
N ARG A 58 -6.20 -19.36 -7.72
CA ARG A 58 -5.21 -19.69 -8.74
C ARG A 58 -4.02 -18.74 -8.60
N TYR A 59 -2.82 -19.27 -8.60
CA TYR A 59 -1.58 -18.50 -8.60
C TYR A 59 -1.35 -17.95 -10.01
N VAL A 60 -1.24 -16.64 -10.14
CA VAL A 60 -1.16 -15.94 -11.44
C VAL A 60 -0.03 -14.91 -11.50
N GLU A 61 0.79 -14.79 -10.46
CA GLU A 61 1.87 -13.81 -10.36
C GLU A 61 2.82 -13.80 -11.56
N GLU A 62 3.19 -14.97 -12.08
CA GLU A 62 4.08 -15.08 -13.25
C GLU A 62 3.40 -14.59 -14.54
N ILE A 63 2.08 -14.78 -14.64
CA ILE A 63 1.30 -14.35 -15.82
C ILE A 63 1.20 -12.83 -15.86
N TYR A 64 1.02 -12.21 -14.69
CA TYR A 64 0.80 -10.77 -14.57
C TYR A 64 2.09 -9.98 -14.26
N GLY A 65 3.25 -10.63 -14.12
CA GLY A 65 4.51 -9.96 -13.79
C GLY A 65 4.61 -9.48 -12.34
N MET A 66 3.90 -10.15 -11.43
CA MET A 66 3.89 -9.88 -9.99
C MET A 66 4.74 -10.87 -9.18
N ASP A 67 5.49 -11.75 -9.82
CA ASP A 67 6.40 -12.71 -9.18
C ASP A 67 7.68 -12.02 -8.64
N LEU A 68 7.51 -10.96 -7.90
CA LEU A 68 8.60 -10.13 -7.41
C LEU A 68 9.50 -10.90 -6.45
N ARG A 69 10.77 -11.05 -6.84
CA ARG A 69 11.79 -11.77 -6.06
C ARG A 69 12.62 -10.81 -5.21
N ILE A 70 11.94 -10.12 -4.30
CA ILE A 70 12.47 -9.04 -3.46
C ILE A 70 12.33 -9.37 -1.98
N ASN A 71 12.68 -8.45 -1.09
CA ASN A 71 12.41 -8.54 0.35
C ASN A 71 11.16 -7.71 0.66
N ALA A 72 9.99 -8.19 0.20
CA ALA A 72 8.75 -7.46 0.37
C ALA A 72 8.27 -7.51 1.83
N MET A 73 7.89 -6.35 2.38
CA MET A 73 7.42 -6.21 3.77
C MET A 73 5.93 -5.89 3.82
N GLY A 74 5.48 -4.91 3.09
CA GLY A 74 4.11 -4.46 3.04
C GLY A 74 3.76 -3.87 1.67
N GLY A 75 2.67 -3.13 1.61
CA GLY A 75 2.28 -2.42 0.40
C GLY A 75 0.97 -1.69 0.55
N ALA A 76 0.65 -0.91 -0.46
CA ALA A 76 -0.58 -0.16 -0.61
C ALA A 76 -1.14 -0.35 -2.02
N THR A 77 -2.44 -0.11 -2.18
CA THR A 77 -3.12 -0.18 -3.47
C THR A 77 -4.05 1.00 -3.65
N ALA A 78 -4.06 1.56 -4.85
CA ALA A 78 -5.01 2.59 -5.31
C ALA A 78 -5.02 2.59 -6.84
N ASP A 79 -6.06 3.18 -7.43
CA ASP A 79 -6.10 3.53 -8.85
C ASP A 79 -5.48 4.94 -8.98
N ILE A 80 -4.15 5.00 -9.18
CA ILE A 80 -3.41 6.25 -9.13
C ILE A 80 -3.44 7.07 -10.42
N ASN A 81 -3.91 6.47 -11.51
CA ASN A 81 -3.99 7.09 -12.83
C ASN A 81 -5.43 7.24 -13.33
N ALA A 82 -6.42 6.92 -12.47
CA ALA A 82 -7.84 6.97 -12.73
C ALA A 82 -8.29 6.16 -13.98
N ASP A 83 -7.58 5.05 -14.29
CA ASP A 83 -7.93 4.19 -15.43
C ASP A 83 -8.93 3.09 -15.07
N GLY A 84 -9.30 2.99 -13.79
CA GLY A 84 -10.27 2.03 -13.27
C GLY A 84 -9.65 0.70 -12.83
N PHE A 85 -8.32 0.56 -12.87
CA PHE A 85 -7.58 -0.59 -12.39
C PHE A 85 -6.70 -0.23 -11.19
N LEU A 86 -6.46 -1.20 -10.32
CA LEU A 86 -5.69 -0.96 -9.12
C LEU A 86 -4.19 -1.12 -9.38
N ASP A 87 -3.40 -0.14 -8.94
CA ASP A 87 -1.96 -0.15 -8.93
C ASP A 87 -1.43 -0.49 -7.53
N TYR A 88 -0.18 -0.90 -7.44
CA TYR A 88 0.40 -1.41 -6.18
C TYR A 88 1.76 -0.82 -5.89
N PHE A 89 1.91 -0.29 -4.68
CA PHE A 89 3.21 0.05 -4.15
C PHE A 89 3.64 -1.03 -3.16
N ILE A 90 4.76 -1.71 -3.43
CA ILE A 90 5.30 -2.79 -2.60
C ILE A 90 6.58 -2.32 -1.93
N THR A 91 6.55 -2.29 -0.60
CA THR A 91 7.71 -1.89 0.20
C THR A 91 8.77 -2.98 0.23
N ASN A 92 10.04 -2.58 0.25
CA ASN A 92 11.17 -3.48 0.09
C ASN A 92 12.39 -3.01 0.89
N ILE A 93 13.39 -3.87 1.02
CA ILE A 93 14.75 -3.51 1.38
C ILE A 93 15.48 -3.05 0.12
N ARG A 94 16.01 -1.85 0.08
CA ARG A 94 16.64 -1.08 -1.00
C ARG A 94 15.61 -0.29 -1.81
N PHE A 95 15.16 -0.80 -2.94
CA PHE A 95 14.25 -0.07 -3.84
C PHE A 95 12.86 -0.68 -3.79
N ASN A 96 11.89 0.12 -3.41
CA ASN A 96 10.48 -0.25 -3.46
C ASN A 96 10.03 -0.51 -4.90
N ARG A 97 8.89 -1.13 -5.09
CA ARG A 97 8.30 -1.39 -6.41
C ARG A 97 6.97 -0.67 -6.54
N PHE A 98 6.82 0.07 -7.63
CA PHE A 98 5.56 0.69 -8.00
C PHE A 98 5.02 0.01 -9.26
N MET A 99 4.12 -0.91 -9.03
CA MET A 99 3.59 -1.80 -10.05
C MET A 99 2.32 -1.19 -10.63
N ILE A 100 2.43 -0.67 -11.84
CA ILE A 100 1.30 -0.07 -12.58
C ILE A 100 0.64 -1.14 -13.43
N GLN A 101 -0.66 -1.27 -13.31
CA GLN A 101 -1.43 -2.21 -14.12
C GLN A 101 -1.57 -1.69 -15.55
N ASN A 102 -1.31 -2.57 -16.51
CA ASN A 102 -1.57 -2.31 -17.93
C ASN A 102 -2.72 -3.20 -18.41
N PRO A 103 -3.94 -2.70 -18.40
CA PRO A 103 -5.12 -3.52 -18.77
C PRO A 103 -5.09 -4.00 -20.21
N LYS A 104 -4.42 -3.27 -21.13
CA LYS A 104 -4.30 -3.66 -22.54
C LYS A 104 -3.41 -4.89 -22.73
N LYS A 105 -2.41 -5.07 -21.88
CA LYS A 105 -1.47 -6.20 -21.92
C LYS A 105 -1.75 -7.24 -20.83
N ASN A 106 -2.70 -6.95 -19.95
CA ASN A 106 -3.07 -7.79 -18.82
C ASN A 106 -1.86 -8.15 -17.94
N ASN A 107 -1.03 -7.14 -17.61
CA ASN A 107 0.17 -7.30 -16.78
C ASN A 107 0.47 -6.05 -15.97
N PHE A 108 1.34 -6.20 -14.96
CA PHE A 108 1.89 -5.08 -14.19
C PHE A 108 3.29 -4.73 -14.68
N ILE A 109 3.62 -3.44 -14.63
CA ILE A 109 4.91 -2.89 -15.03
C ILE A 109 5.47 -2.08 -13.88
N ASP A 110 6.71 -2.37 -13.46
CA ASP A 110 7.41 -1.55 -12.47
C ASP A 110 7.77 -0.18 -13.08
N GLN A 111 7.18 0.86 -12.54
CA GLN A 111 7.41 2.26 -12.93
C GLN A 111 8.05 3.10 -11.80
N SER A 112 8.63 2.49 -10.78
CA SER A 112 9.20 3.18 -9.62
C SER A 112 10.19 4.29 -10.00
N GLU A 113 11.05 4.05 -11.01
CA GLU A 113 12.02 5.02 -11.49
C GLU A 113 11.36 6.18 -12.24
N VAL A 114 10.46 5.85 -13.15
CA VAL A 114 9.75 6.84 -14.00
C VAL A 114 8.87 7.76 -13.16
N LEU A 115 8.24 7.20 -12.12
CA LEU A 115 7.37 7.93 -11.21
C LEU A 115 8.14 8.71 -10.12
N GLY A 116 9.46 8.53 -10.00
CA GLY A 116 10.27 9.26 -9.02
C GLY A 116 10.27 8.69 -7.60
N THR A 117 9.77 7.47 -7.41
CA THR A 117 9.69 6.84 -6.07
C THR A 117 10.84 5.89 -5.75
N GLN A 118 11.84 5.76 -6.65
CA GLN A 118 12.95 4.82 -6.50
C GLN A 118 14.04 5.35 -5.57
N LEU A 119 13.75 5.41 -4.26
CA LEU A 119 14.74 5.79 -3.24
C LEU A 119 15.29 4.55 -2.54
N PHE A 120 16.58 4.62 -2.17
CA PHE A 120 17.25 3.55 -1.41
C PHE A 120 16.85 3.62 0.07
N THR A 121 16.17 2.60 0.56
CA THR A 121 15.61 2.59 1.93
C THR A 121 15.35 1.17 2.42
N ILE A 122 14.87 1.07 3.66
CA ILE A 122 14.24 -0.12 4.22
C ILE A 122 12.82 0.28 4.63
N SER A 123 11.86 -0.08 3.81
CA SER A 123 10.47 0.36 3.92
C SER A 123 9.57 -0.76 4.46
N TRP A 124 8.56 -0.37 5.21
CA TRP A 124 7.62 -1.28 5.87
C TRP A 124 6.17 -0.99 5.51
N GLY A 125 5.55 -0.03 6.19
CA GLY A 125 4.20 0.41 5.87
C GLY A 125 4.18 1.41 4.73
N ALA A 126 3.11 1.38 3.93
CA ALA A 126 2.82 2.39 2.93
C ALA A 126 1.33 2.69 2.90
N ASN A 127 0.96 3.92 2.58
CA ASN A 127 -0.42 4.35 2.44
C ASN A 127 -0.54 5.30 1.25
N PHE A 128 -1.54 5.04 0.42
CA PHE A 128 -2.03 5.97 -0.58
C PHE A 128 -3.18 6.80 -0.01
N ASN A 129 -3.17 8.08 -0.28
CA ASN A 129 -4.27 9.00 -0.02
C ASN A 129 -4.02 10.34 -0.73
N ASP A 130 -5.05 11.07 -1.02
CA ASP A 130 -4.99 12.47 -1.41
C ASP A 130 -4.83 13.30 -0.12
N PHE A 131 -3.58 13.59 0.28
CA PHE A 131 -3.30 14.26 1.56
C PHE A 131 -3.40 15.78 1.45
N ASP A 132 -3.24 16.36 0.27
CA ASP A 132 -3.32 17.80 0.06
C ASP A 132 -4.62 18.27 -0.61
N GLN A 133 -5.53 17.32 -0.89
CA GLN A 133 -6.87 17.53 -1.44
C GLN A 133 -6.85 18.19 -2.83
N ASP A 134 -5.85 17.87 -3.65
CA ASP A 134 -5.73 18.35 -5.03
C ASP A 134 -6.35 17.41 -6.07
N GLY A 135 -6.78 16.20 -5.66
CA GLY A 135 -7.41 15.19 -6.48
C GLY A 135 -6.46 14.11 -6.99
N ASP A 136 -5.15 14.27 -6.81
CA ASP A 136 -4.13 13.27 -7.15
C ASP A 136 -3.78 12.42 -5.91
N ILE A 137 -3.51 11.14 -6.10
CA ILE A 137 -3.23 10.23 -4.98
C ILE A 137 -1.75 10.27 -4.60
N ASP A 138 -1.46 10.75 -3.40
CA ASP A 138 -0.13 10.80 -2.80
C ASP A 138 0.28 9.48 -2.17
N LEU A 139 1.55 9.41 -1.73
CA LEU A 139 2.12 8.22 -1.12
C LEU A 139 2.92 8.55 0.15
N PHE A 140 2.56 7.93 1.26
CA PHE A 140 3.39 7.90 2.46
C PHE A 140 4.06 6.54 2.65
N VAL A 141 5.34 6.53 3.08
CA VAL A 141 6.13 5.31 3.31
C VAL A 141 6.87 5.40 4.64
N ALA A 142 6.58 4.46 5.53
CA ALA A 142 7.27 4.30 6.81
C ALA A 142 8.57 3.51 6.65
N ASN A 143 9.68 4.09 7.12
CA ASN A 143 11.02 3.52 6.98
C ASN A 143 11.68 3.24 8.32
N GLY A 144 12.55 2.23 8.35
CA GLY A 144 13.34 1.89 9.53
C GLY A 144 14.16 0.61 9.34
N ASP A 145 15.40 0.61 9.83
CA ASP A 145 16.33 -0.51 9.65
C ASP A 145 15.84 -1.80 10.33
N LEU A 146 16.46 -2.89 9.93
CA LEU A 146 16.16 -4.25 10.39
C LEU A 146 16.70 -4.50 11.81
N ASN A 147 16.12 -5.49 12.50
CA ASN A 147 16.67 -6.07 13.70
C ASN A 147 18.00 -6.83 13.39
N PRO A 148 19.01 -6.80 14.27
CA PRO A 148 19.03 -6.16 15.60
C PRO A 148 19.51 -4.70 15.58
N ASN A 149 19.90 -4.15 14.45
CA ASN A 149 20.49 -2.80 14.39
C ASN A 149 19.45 -1.72 14.69
N CYS A 150 18.29 -1.79 14.05
CA CYS A 150 17.18 -0.84 14.20
C CYS A 150 17.63 0.61 14.11
N VAL A 151 18.46 0.94 13.11
CA VAL A 151 18.91 2.31 12.88
C VAL A 151 17.72 3.16 12.45
N PRO A 152 17.49 4.33 13.06
CA PRO A 152 16.44 5.24 12.64
C PRO A 152 16.64 5.71 11.21
N MET A 153 15.57 5.66 10.42
CA MET A 153 15.51 6.18 9.06
C MET A 153 14.35 7.16 8.96
N TYR A 154 14.43 8.15 8.07
CA TYR A 154 13.30 9.06 7.90
C TYR A 154 12.25 8.46 6.98
N ASN A 155 10.99 8.80 7.26
CA ASN A 155 9.86 8.41 6.44
C ASN A 155 9.84 9.23 5.15
N PHE A 156 9.19 8.70 4.12
CA PHE A 156 8.96 9.42 2.87
C PHE A 156 7.49 9.84 2.75
N TYR A 157 7.29 11.07 2.31
CA TYR A 157 6.05 11.56 1.75
C TYR A 157 6.33 12.01 0.31
N PHE A 158 5.57 11.46 -0.59
CA PHE A 158 5.62 11.77 -2.00
C PHE A 158 4.31 12.42 -2.42
N GLU A 159 4.36 13.69 -2.77
CA GLU A 159 3.27 14.43 -3.40
C GLU A 159 3.20 14.03 -4.88
N ASN A 160 2.00 13.70 -5.35
CA ASN A 160 1.75 13.38 -6.75
C ASN A 160 1.37 14.67 -7.49
N GLU A 161 2.07 15.00 -8.53
CA GLU A 161 1.74 16.07 -9.47
C GLU A 161 1.61 15.48 -10.87
N ASN A 162 0.40 15.28 -11.37
CA ASN A 162 0.16 14.76 -12.72
C ASN A 162 0.90 13.45 -13.00
N PHE A 163 0.71 12.47 -12.15
CA PHE A 163 1.33 11.14 -12.26
C PHE A 163 2.86 11.17 -12.18
N LYS A 164 3.40 12.07 -11.36
CA LYS A 164 4.81 12.12 -10.96
C LYS A 164 4.94 12.43 -9.48
N TYR A 165 5.70 11.63 -8.80
CA TYR A 165 5.88 11.71 -7.37
C TYR A 165 7.14 12.49 -7.01
N LYS A 166 7.01 13.44 -6.10
CA LYS A 166 8.08 14.27 -5.60
C LYS A 166 8.21 14.14 -4.09
N GLU A 167 9.40 13.79 -3.62
CA GLU A 167 9.65 13.62 -2.18
C GLU A 167 9.62 14.98 -1.47
N LEU A 168 8.68 15.19 -0.57
CA LEU A 168 8.45 16.45 0.14
C LEU A 168 8.35 16.31 1.67
N SER A 169 8.80 15.19 2.26
CA SER A 169 8.70 14.93 3.71
C SER A 169 9.21 16.06 4.59
N SER A 170 10.30 16.72 4.17
CA SER A 170 10.84 17.88 4.89
C SER A 170 9.93 19.11 4.83
N LYS A 171 9.27 19.32 3.69
CA LYS A 171 8.39 20.49 3.46
C LYS A 171 7.12 20.40 4.30
N VAL A 172 6.56 19.21 4.40
CA VAL A 172 5.28 18.96 5.10
C VAL A 172 5.43 18.50 6.56
N GLY A 173 6.67 18.47 7.09
CA GLY A 173 6.91 18.09 8.50
C GLY A 173 6.86 16.59 8.79
N LEU A 174 6.79 15.72 7.77
CA LEU A 174 6.74 14.27 7.92
C LEU A 174 8.13 13.60 7.90
N LYS A 175 9.21 14.38 7.76
CA LYS A 175 10.59 13.88 7.83
C LYS A 175 10.98 13.54 9.27
N ASP A 176 10.39 12.50 9.79
CA ASP A 176 10.69 11.98 11.11
C ASP A 176 11.68 10.81 11.03
N TYR A 177 12.71 10.88 11.87
CA TYR A 177 13.69 9.80 11.99
C TYR A 177 13.24 8.83 13.09
N GLY A 178 12.90 7.64 12.66
CA GLY A 178 12.48 6.59 13.57
C GLY A 178 12.80 5.20 13.01
N VAL A 179 12.34 4.19 13.71
CA VAL A 179 12.35 2.81 13.23
C VAL A 179 10.90 2.47 12.86
N GLY A 180 10.40 3.12 11.81
CA GLY A 180 9.04 2.97 11.33
C GLY A 180 8.75 1.53 10.93
N ARG A 181 7.53 1.06 11.23
CA ARG A 181 7.06 -0.28 10.89
C ARG A 181 5.73 -0.27 10.17
N GLY A 182 4.80 0.50 10.65
CA GLY A 182 3.48 0.61 10.07
C GLY A 182 2.99 2.03 10.03
N SER A 183 1.99 2.27 9.19
CA SER A 183 1.27 3.53 9.16
C SER A 183 -0.22 3.28 8.93
N VAL A 184 -1.04 4.17 9.45
CA VAL A 184 -2.50 4.14 9.31
C VAL A 184 -2.96 5.55 8.98
N VAL A 185 -3.81 5.65 7.97
CA VAL A 185 -4.45 6.89 7.54
C VAL A 185 -5.92 6.88 8.00
N PHE A 186 -6.38 7.95 8.59
CA PHE A 186 -7.75 8.11 9.09
C PHE A 186 -8.07 9.58 9.35
N ASP A 187 -9.34 9.93 9.37
CA ASP A 187 -9.85 11.26 9.67
C ASP A 187 -10.15 11.33 11.17
N LEU A 188 -9.26 11.93 11.95
CA LEU A 188 -9.28 11.95 13.42
C LEU A 188 -10.39 12.86 13.96
N GLU A 189 -10.48 14.06 13.42
CA GLU A 189 -11.45 15.08 13.84
C GLU A 189 -12.75 15.05 13.06
N ASN A 190 -12.83 14.24 12.03
CA ASN A 190 -13.97 14.13 11.15
C ASN A 190 -14.23 15.43 10.35
N ASP A 191 -13.14 16.09 9.96
CA ASP A 191 -13.11 17.35 9.23
C ASP A 191 -12.81 17.17 7.72
N GLY A 192 -12.53 15.92 7.30
CA GLY A 192 -12.38 15.50 5.90
C GLY A 192 -10.95 15.47 5.40
N ASP A 193 -10.00 16.01 6.14
CA ASP A 193 -8.59 15.78 5.86
C ASP A 193 -8.09 14.48 6.51
N MET A 194 -7.07 13.87 5.93
CA MET A 194 -6.62 12.56 6.39
C MET A 194 -5.36 12.69 7.21
N ASP A 195 -5.46 12.24 8.45
CA ASP A 195 -4.39 12.20 9.42
C ASP A 195 -3.56 10.93 9.30
N LEU A 196 -2.37 10.95 9.90
CA LEU A 196 -1.40 9.87 9.78
C LEU A 196 -0.88 9.43 11.15
N LEU A 197 -1.08 8.16 11.49
CA LEU A 197 -0.41 7.50 12.60
C LEU A 197 0.76 6.68 12.08
N VAL A 198 1.98 6.97 12.55
CA VAL A 198 3.20 6.21 12.24
C VAL A 198 3.62 5.41 13.47
N ILE A 199 3.61 4.09 13.33
CA ILE A 199 3.98 3.16 14.38
C ILE A 199 5.46 2.87 14.27
N SER A 200 6.22 3.13 15.35
CA SER A 200 7.66 2.97 15.36
C SER A 200 8.12 1.98 16.44
N GLN A 201 9.11 1.18 16.10
CA GLN A 201 9.78 0.28 17.01
C GLN A 201 10.86 1.03 17.78
N LYS A 202 11.03 0.74 19.08
CA LYS A 202 12.16 1.24 19.86
C LYS A 202 13.47 0.62 19.33
N PRO A 203 14.52 1.43 19.07
CA PRO A 203 15.84 0.90 18.75
C PRO A 203 16.37 -0.01 19.87
N ILE A 204 17.01 -1.10 19.48
CA ILE A 204 17.66 -2.01 20.46
C ILE A 204 18.91 -1.36 21.05
N ARG A 205 19.62 -0.56 20.24
CA ARG A 205 20.78 0.22 20.65
C ARG A 205 20.44 1.71 20.64
N PRO A 206 21.04 2.52 21.53
CA PRO A 206 20.76 3.96 21.63
C PRO A 206 21.44 4.74 20.48
N TYR A 207 21.11 4.43 19.25
CA TYR A 207 21.59 5.16 18.07
C TYR A 207 20.57 6.22 17.64
N GLY A 208 21.05 7.44 17.45
CA GLY A 208 20.29 8.51 16.81
C GLY A 208 19.14 9.08 17.66
N PRO A 209 18.22 9.78 17.02
CA PRO A 209 17.06 10.36 17.68
C PRO A 209 16.11 9.28 18.24
N PRO A 210 15.29 9.63 19.25
CA PRO A 210 14.30 8.70 19.80
C PRO A 210 13.33 8.25 18.72
N SER A 211 13.15 6.93 18.61
CA SER A 211 12.10 6.37 17.76
C SER A 211 10.84 6.17 18.59
N ILE A 212 9.82 6.97 18.31
CA ILE A 212 8.52 6.94 18.98
C ILE A 212 7.40 6.86 17.97
N THR A 213 6.28 6.25 18.36
CA THR A 213 5.05 6.30 17.59
C THR A 213 4.54 7.74 17.55
N ARG A 214 4.18 8.25 16.38
CA ARG A 214 3.73 9.62 16.17
C ARG A 214 2.37 9.65 15.51
N LEU A 215 1.55 10.56 15.99
CA LEU A 215 0.31 10.96 15.36
C LEU A 215 0.53 12.34 14.72
N TYR A 216 0.32 12.43 13.44
CA TYR A 216 0.37 13.67 12.68
C TYR A 216 -1.05 14.07 12.32
N LYS A 217 -1.45 15.24 12.75
CA LYS A 217 -2.66 15.89 12.29
C LYS A 217 -2.36 16.60 10.98
N ASN A 218 -3.20 16.38 9.98
CA ASN A 218 -3.22 17.18 8.77
C ASN A 218 -3.96 18.49 9.05
N GLU A 219 -3.47 19.62 8.60
CA GLU A 219 -4.07 20.93 8.81
C GLU A 219 -4.33 21.64 7.46
N ILE A 220 -4.58 20.87 6.40
CA ILE A 220 -4.93 21.42 5.09
C ILE A 220 -6.40 21.85 5.14
N ALA A 221 -6.62 23.14 5.27
CA ALA A 221 -7.95 23.72 5.59
C ALA A 221 -8.78 24.12 4.36
N ASN A 222 -8.47 23.72 3.14
CA ASN A 222 -8.99 24.39 1.95
C ASN A 222 -9.73 23.51 0.94
N GLY A 223 -9.92 22.23 1.22
CA GLY A 223 -10.59 21.31 0.30
C GLY A 223 -12.08 21.12 0.58
N ASN A 224 -12.82 20.72 -0.45
CA ASN A 224 -14.13 20.15 -0.29
C ASN A 224 -14.00 18.64 -0.19
N TYR A 225 -14.69 18.01 0.73
CA TYR A 225 -14.67 16.57 0.86
C TYR A 225 -16.05 15.94 0.77
N LEU A 226 -16.09 14.67 0.37
CA LEU A 226 -17.29 13.86 0.31
C LEU A 226 -17.11 12.59 1.13
N LYS A 227 -17.87 12.44 2.20
CA LYS A 227 -17.86 11.25 3.05
C LYS A 227 -18.98 10.29 2.66
N ILE A 228 -18.62 9.12 2.19
CA ILE A 228 -19.59 8.10 1.75
C ILE A 228 -19.60 6.94 2.73
N ARG A 229 -20.75 6.62 3.27
CA ARG A 229 -20.94 5.44 4.12
C ARG A 229 -21.78 4.41 3.38
N LEU A 230 -21.17 3.29 3.01
CA LEU A 230 -21.86 2.19 2.38
C LEU A 230 -22.44 1.21 3.41
N ARG A 231 -23.56 0.62 3.05
CA ARG A 231 -24.17 -0.48 3.78
C ARG A 231 -24.71 -1.51 2.79
N GLY A 232 -24.17 -2.72 2.86
CA GLY A 232 -24.66 -3.84 2.04
C GLY A 232 -26.06 -4.26 2.48
N ASN A 233 -26.91 -4.61 1.52
CA ASN A 233 -28.27 -5.11 1.76
C ASN A 233 -28.37 -6.60 1.42
N ALA A 234 -28.03 -6.98 0.20
CA ALA A 234 -28.01 -8.38 -0.27
C ALA A 234 -26.60 -9.01 -0.24
N SER A 235 -25.58 -8.19 0.00
CA SER A 235 -24.17 -8.57 0.14
C SER A 235 -23.72 -8.48 1.60
N THR A 236 -22.39 -8.44 1.84
CA THR A 236 -21.86 -8.24 3.18
C THR A 236 -22.31 -6.89 3.78
N PRO A 237 -22.73 -6.82 5.04
CA PRO A 237 -23.20 -5.57 5.66
C PRO A 237 -22.19 -4.42 5.61
N SER A 238 -20.89 -4.74 5.62
CA SER A 238 -19.80 -3.77 5.52
C SER A 238 -19.58 -3.23 4.11
N ALA A 239 -20.25 -3.76 3.09
CA ALA A 239 -20.05 -3.46 1.66
C ALA A 239 -18.56 -3.52 1.22
N PHE A 240 -17.77 -4.37 1.88
CA PHE A 240 -16.37 -4.57 1.56
C PHE A 240 -16.21 -5.08 0.12
N GLY A 241 -15.30 -4.49 -0.65
CA GLY A 241 -15.13 -4.75 -2.08
C GLY A 241 -16.06 -3.92 -2.98
N ALA A 242 -16.91 -3.04 -2.44
CA ALA A 242 -17.73 -2.15 -3.25
C ALA A 242 -16.88 -1.11 -3.96
N ARG A 243 -17.17 -0.89 -5.25
CA ARG A 243 -16.54 0.15 -6.05
C ARG A 243 -17.45 1.36 -6.15
N ILE A 244 -16.89 2.55 -5.91
CA ILE A 244 -17.59 3.82 -6.00
C ILE A 244 -16.95 4.63 -7.12
N LYS A 245 -17.78 5.20 -7.99
CA LYS A 245 -17.34 6.17 -9.00
C LYS A 245 -18.03 7.48 -8.72
N ILE A 246 -17.27 8.54 -8.59
CA ILE A 246 -17.76 9.91 -8.39
C ILE A 246 -17.47 10.68 -9.68
N TYR A 247 -18.45 11.38 -10.15
CA TYR A 247 -18.33 12.26 -11.32
C TYR A 247 -18.62 13.69 -10.87
N SER A 248 -17.78 14.63 -11.27
CA SER A 248 -17.97 16.07 -11.04
C SER A 248 -17.92 16.80 -12.39
N ASP A 249 -18.78 17.76 -12.56
CA ASP A 249 -18.83 18.58 -13.80
C ASP A 249 -17.74 19.67 -13.81
N SER A 250 -17.01 19.82 -12.71
CA SER A 250 -15.91 20.79 -12.57
C SER A 250 -14.92 20.32 -11.47
N LEU A 251 -13.78 19.90 -11.88
CA LEU A 251 -12.56 19.93 -11.09
C LEU A 251 -11.69 21.03 -11.63
#